data_f67e3816d107c50c9904e5fa06dd3cff
#
_entry.id   f67e3816d107c50c9904e5fa06dd3cff
#
_cell.length_a   1.000
_cell.length_b   1.000
_cell.length_c   1.000
_cell.angle_alpha   90.00
_cell.angle_beta   90.00
_cell.angle_gamma   90.00
#
_symmetry.space_group_name_H-M   'P 1'
#
loop_
_entity.id
_entity.type
_entity.pdbx_description
1 polymer ?
#
loop_
_entity_poly.entity_id
_entity_poly.type
_entity_poly.pdbx_seq_one_letter_code
_entity_poly.pdbx_strand_id
1 'polypeptide(L)'
;MKPFKLTPYFKETIWGGNKLKTMFNKPIPNDKIGESWEISTRPEGVSYVNSVPFDRFFAEHKEEIMGNGFKGDFPLLVKLIDANDRLSVQVHPSDENSKTEMWYILAAEENARLIAGFKEDMDKETLKKSAENGTLEQYMNFVPVHAGDSFFIPAGLVHAIGKGIVILEIQQNSDTTYRLYDYNRGREIHVEKAVACADLSKYKPHMFPKNCLAACEFFKVYKGNAPLSLSGFAIVFAESGKVYVGDVVAEKGEFVIIPASAGKTDVSGDGEIVYVTL
;
A
#
# COMPACT_ATOMS: atom_id res chain seq x y z
N MET A 1 -20.31 5.66 -15.88
CA MET A 1 -20.33 4.55 -14.87
C MET A 1 -20.57 5.16 -13.48
N LYS A 2 -21.26 4.49 -12.54
CA LYS A 2 -21.41 4.93 -11.14
C LYS A 2 -20.23 4.47 -10.30
N PRO A 3 -19.97 5.07 -9.12
CA PRO A 3 -19.04 4.54 -8.12
C PRO A 3 -19.35 3.09 -7.75
N PHE A 4 -18.33 2.29 -7.42
CA PHE A 4 -18.48 0.85 -7.14
C PHE A 4 -17.43 0.34 -6.15
N LYS A 5 -17.74 -0.79 -5.51
CA LYS A 5 -16.84 -1.51 -4.60
C LYS A 5 -16.29 -2.76 -5.27
N LEU A 6 -15.19 -3.27 -4.68
CA LEU A 6 -14.62 -4.56 -5.04
C LEU A 6 -14.66 -5.52 -3.84
N THR A 7 -14.71 -6.81 -4.14
CA THR A 7 -14.41 -7.87 -3.18
C THR A 7 -12.91 -8.13 -3.22
N PRO A 8 -12.19 -7.99 -2.09
CA PRO A 8 -10.75 -8.13 -2.05
C PRO A 8 -10.28 -9.58 -2.20
N TYR A 9 -9.00 -9.73 -2.58
CA TYR A 9 -8.27 -10.99 -2.46
C TYR A 9 -7.51 -11.01 -1.13
N PHE A 10 -7.59 -12.13 -0.39
CA PHE A 10 -6.88 -12.32 0.88
C PHE A 10 -5.66 -13.21 0.69
N LYS A 11 -4.49 -12.71 1.09
CA LYS A 11 -3.21 -13.43 0.98
C LYS A 11 -2.74 -13.89 2.35
N GLU A 12 -2.66 -15.21 2.51
CA GLU A 12 -2.05 -15.81 3.69
C GLU A 12 -0.54 -15.58 3.67
N THR A 13 0.04 -15.21 4.81
CA THR A 13 1.47 -14.98 4.95
C THR A 13 1.98 -15.53 6.29
N ILE A 14 3.29 -15.79 6.35
CA ILE A 14 3.91 -16.32 7.59
C ILE A 14 3.91 -15.30 8.74
N TRP A 15 3.67 -14.02 8.44
CA TRP A 15 3.65 -12.90 9.38
C TRP A 15 2.25 -12.30 9.57
N GLY A 16 1.24 -12.84 8.90
CA GLY A 16 -0.13 -12.38 8.95
C GLY A 16 -0.83 -12.62 10.28
N GLY A 17 -1.94 -11.95 10.46
CA GLY A 17 -2.77 -11.99 11.67
C GLY A 17 -4.26 -11.95 11.37
N ASN A 18 -5.04 -11.45 12.32
CA ASN A 18 -6.49 -11.35 12.21
C ASN A 18 -7.04 -9.93 12.43
N LYS A 19 -6.16 -8.92 12.47
CA LYS A 19 -6.58 -7.51 12.68
C LYS A 19 -7.44 -6.99 11.54
N LEU A 20 -7.30 -7.52 10.32
CA LEU A 20 -8.18 -7.18 9.21
C LEU A 20 -9.65 -7.53 9.50
N LYS A 21 -9.90 -8.64 10.22
CA LYS A 21 -11.23 -9.02 10.70
C LYS A 21 -11.67 -8.17 11.89
N THR A 22 -10.82 -8.06 12.90
CA THR A 22 -11.21 -7.41 14.16
C THR A 22 -11.35 -5.90 14.05
N MET A 23 -10.60 -5.25 13.17
CA MET A 23 -10.63 -3.79 12.96
C MET A 23 -11.61 -3.36 11.87
N PHE A 24 -11.75 -4.15 10.80
CA PHE A 24 -12.45 -3.76 9.58
C PHE A 24 -13.55 -4.75 9.17
N ASN A 25 -13.85 -5.73 10.00
CA ASN A 25 -14.86 -6.78 9.75
C ASN A 25 -14.66 -7.50 8.39
N LYS A 26 -13.40 -7.61 7.91
CA LYS A 26 -13.11 -8.33 6.68
C LYS A 26 -13.40 -9.82 6.83
N PRO A 27 -14.01 -10.48 5.84
CA PRO A 27 -14.35 -11.91 5.90
C PRO A 27 -13.13 -12.79 5.58
N ILE A 28 -12.04 -12.63 6.34
CA ILE A 28 -10.81 -13.40 6.14
C ILE A 28 -11.05 -14.90 6.41
N PRO A 29 -10.45 -15.79 5.61
CA PRO A 29 -10.67 -17.23 5.72
C PRO A 29 -10.04 -17.88 6.96
N ASN A 30 -8.99 -17.27 7.51
CA ASN A 30 -8.28 -17.78 8.70
C ASN A 30 -7.50 -16.63 9.39
N ASP A 31 -6.86 -16.89 10.52
CA ASP A 31 -6.15 -15.91 11.34
C ASP A 31 -4.67 -15.70 10.92
N LYS A 32 -4.31 -15.99 9.68
CA LYS A 32 -2.96 -15.81 9.11
C LYS A 32 -2.97 -14.92 7.86
N ILE A 33 -3.97 -14.08 7.70
CA ILE A 33 -4.05 -13.18 6.56
C ILE A 33 -3.20 -11.95 6.84
N GLY A 34 -2.11 -11.81 6.08
CA GLY A 34 -1.23 -10.65 6.18
C GLY A 34 -1.63 -9.52 5.24
N GLU A 35 -2.21 -9.85 4.09
CA GLU A 35 -2.57 -8.83 3.10
C GLU A 35 -4.02 -9.03 2.61
N SER A 36 -4.76 -7.93 2.51
CA SER A 36 -6.01 -7.82 1.77
C SER A 36 -5.76 -6.92 0.56
N TRP A 37 -5.79 -7.51 -0.64
CA TRP A 37 -5.63 -6.76 -1.89
C TRP A 37 -7.00 -6.21 -2.29
N GLU A 38 -7.22 -4.98 -1.88
CA GLU A 38 -8.52 -4.33 -1.98
C GLU A 38 -8.85 -3.95 -3.43
N ILE A 39 -7.86 -3.45 -4.15
CA ILE A 39 -7.97 -3.09 -5.57
C ILE A 39 -6.76 -3.66 -6.29
N SER A 40 -6.97 -4.72 -7.06
CA SER A 40 -5.90 -5.47 -7.72
C SER A 40 -6.37 -6.05 -9.05
N THR A 41 -5.57 -5.80 -10.08
CA THR A 41 -5.66 -6.48 -11.38
C THR A 41 -4.55 -7.55 -11.55
N ARG A 42 -3.79 -7.81 -10.48
CA ARG A 42 -2.64 -8.71 -10.51
C ARG A 42 -3.07 -10.17 -10.61
N PRO A 43 -2.43 -10.99 -11.48
CA PRO A 43 -2.78 -12.41 -11.61
C PRO A 43 -2.49 -13.21 -10.34
N GLU A 44 -1.58 -12.74 -9.48
CA GLU A 44 -1.25 -13.37 -8.20
C GLU A 44 -2.38 -13.22 -7.16
N GLY A 45 -3.29 -12.26 -7.37
CA GLY A 45 -4.41 -11.99 -6.46
C GLY A 45 -5.32 -10.91 -7.03
N VAL A 46 -6.27 -11.29 -7.87
CA VAL A 46 -7.22 -10.35 -8.46
C VAL A 46 -8.39 -10.08 -7.50
N SER A 47 -8.82 -8.83 -7.39
CA SER A 47 -10.09 -8.47 -6.73
C SER A 47 -11.27 -8.56 -7.71
N TYR A 48 -12.52 -8.47 -7.21
CA TYR A 48 -13.70 -8.74 -8.03
C TYR A 48 -14.73 -7.62 -7.96
N VAL A 49 -15.36 -7.31 -9.10
CA VAL A 49 -16.56 -6.48 -9.21
C VAL A 49 -17.74 -7.37 -9.52
N ASN A 50 -18.68 -7.55 -8.58
CA ASN A 50 -19.87 -8.39 -8.78
C ASN A 50 -19.54 -9.78 -9.37
N SER A 51 -18.51 -10.44 -8.85
CA SER A 51 -18.00 -11.75 -9.30
C SER A 51 -17.24 -11.74 -10.64
N VAL A 52 -17.06 -10.59 -11.29
CA VAL A 52 -16.17 -10.44 -12.45
C VAL A 52 -14.78 -10.07 -11.97
N PRO A 53 -13.71 -10.78 -12.38
CA PRO A 53 -12.33 -10.41 -12.05
C PRO A 53 -12.04 -8.97 -12.50
N PHE A 54 -11.41 -8.17 -11.63
CA PHE A 54 -11.23 -6.74 -11.89
C PHE A 54 -10.30 -6.46 -13.07
N ASP A 55 -9.34 -7.32 -13.37
CA ASP A 55 -8.51 -7.23 -14.57
C ASP A 55 -9.34 -7.25 -15.86
N ARG A 56 -10.33 -8.15 -15.94
CA ARG A 56 -11.25 -8.26 -17.09
C ARG A 56 -12.23 -7.10 -17.11
N PHE A 57 -12.86 -6.80 -15.97
CA PHE A 57 -13.76 -5.65 -15.85
C PHE A 57 -13.07 -4.34 -16.24
N PHE A 58 -11.84 -4.14 -15.80
CA PHE A 58 -11.05 -2.97 -16.15
C PHE A 58 -10.71 -2.94 -17.65
N ALA A 59 -10.32 -4.07 -18.25
CA ALA A 59 -10.02 -4.14 -19.67
C ALA A 59 -11.19 -3.71 -20.57
N GLU A 60 -12.42 -4.03 -20.16
CA GLU A 60 -13.66 -3.67 -20.87
C GLU A 60 -14.08 -2.21 -20.64
N HIS A 61 -13.69 -1.60 -19.51
CA HIS A 61 -14.18 -0.29 -19.06
C HIS A 61 -13.07 0.74 -18.81
N LYS A 62 -11.89 0.59 -19.43
CA LYS A 62 -10.71 1.44 -19.18
C LYS A 62 -11.01 2.92 -19.24
N GLU A 63 -11.63 3.37 -20.32
CA GLU A 63 -11.92 4.80 -20.52
C GLU A 63 -13.01 5.33 -19.60
N GLU A 64 -13.98 4.50 -19.23
CA GLU A 64 -15.00 4.89 -18.26
C GLU A 64 -14.39 5.10 -16.87
N ILE A 65 -13.45 4.21 -16.49
CA ILE A 65 -12.84 4.23 -15.16
C ILE A 65 -11.76 5.31 -15.08
N MET A 66 -10.84 5.36 -16.05
CA MET A 66 -9.65 6.22 -15.97
C MET A 66 -9.79 7.56 -16.72
N GLY A 67 -10.75 7.66 -17.62
CA GLY A 67 -10.96 8.81 -18.50
C GLY A 67 -10.64 8.52 -19.96
N ASN A 68 -11.21 9.34 -20.84
CA ASN A 68 -11.08 9.18 -22.30
C ASN A 68 -9.62 9.17 -22.75
N GLY A 69 -9.29 8.23 -23.61
CA GLY A 69 -7.93 8.09 -24.18
C GLY A 69 -6.95 7.34 -23.29
N PHE A 70 -7.33 6.84 -22.14
CA PHE A 70 -6.47 6.00 -21.32
C PHE A 70 -6.19 4.65 -21.99
N LYS A 71 -4.91 4.29 -22.14
CA LYS A 71 -4.49 3.07 -22.87
C LYS A 71 -3.66 2.09 -22.03
N GLY A 72 -3.29 2.46 -20.82
CA GLY A 72 -2.46 1.64 -19.95
C GLY A 72 -3.22 0.49 -19.29
N ASP A 73 -2.50 -0.25 -18.46
CA ASP A 73 -3.07 -1.16 -17.47
C ASP A 73 -3.48 -0.38 -16.21
N PHE A 74 -4.28 -0.99 -15.33
CA PHE A 74 -4.63 -0.34 -14.09
C PHE A 74 -3.37 -0.03 -13.27
N PRO A 75 -3.13 1.24 -12.90
CA PRO A 75 -1.78 1.66 -12.49
C PRO A 75 -1.42 1.33 -11.04
N LEU A 76 -2.40 0.98 -10.21
CA LEU A 76 -2.22 0.85 -8.77
C LEU A 76 -2.52 -0.56 -8.25
N LEU A 77 -1.90 -0.90 -7.15
CA LEU A 77 -2.29 -1.97 -6.26
C LEU A 77 -2.53 -1.37 -4.87
N VAL A 78 -3.74 -1.58 -4.31
CA VAL A 78 -4.15 -1.03 -3.02
C VAL A 78 -4.37 -2.16 -2.04
N LYS A 79 -3.75 -2.07 -0.86
CA LYS A 79 -3.80 -3.13 0.14
C LYS A 79 -4.09 -2.60 1.54
N LEU A 80 -4.67 -3.47 2.36
CA LEU A 80 -4.54 -3.41 3.81
C LEU A 80 -3.57 -4.51 4.24
N ILE A 81 -2.62 -4.18 5.12
CA ILE A 81 -1.60 -5.10 5.62
C ILE A 81 -1.71 -5.21 7.14
N ASP A 82 -1.80 -6.44 7.65
CA ASP A 82 -1.70 -6.77 9.08
C ASP A 82 -0.36 -7.44 9.34
N ALA A 83 0.62 -6.68 9.80
CA ALA A 83 1.93 -7.16 10.20
C ALA A 83 1.89 -7.67 11.64
N ASN A 84 1.29 -8.85 11.86
CA ASN A 84 1.27 -9.50 13.18
C ASN A 84 2.68 -9.96 13.63
N ASP A 85 3.58 -10.21 12.68
CA ASP A 85 5.03 -10.30 12.88
C ASP A 85 5.74 -9.43 11.84
N ARG A 86 7.04 -9.18 12.02
CA ARG A 86 7.84 -8.31 11.13
C ARG A 86 7.97 -8.86 9.70
N LEU A 87 7.85 -8.00 8.72
CA LEU A 87 8.12 -8.33 7.32
C LEU A 87 9.64 -8.38 7.07
N SER A 88 10.04 -8.98 5.95
CA SER A 88 11.45 -8.99 5.53
C SER A 88 11.98 -7.57 5.28
N VAL A 89 13.28 -7.37 5.50
CA VAL A 89 13.98 -6.20 4.99
C VAL A 89 14.12 -6.38 3.47
N GLN A 90 13.63 -5.42 2.71
CA GLN A 90 13.45 -5.52 1.27
C GLN A 90 13.66 -4.19 0.55
N VAL A 91 13.77 -4.26 -0.76
CA VAL A 91 13.84 -3.10 -1.65
C VAL A 91 13.10 -3.42 -2.95
N HIS A 92 12.54 -2.39 -3.58
CA HIS A 92 11.89 -2.50 -4.88
C HIS A 92 12.74 -1.85 -5.96
N PRO A 93 12.81 -2.44 -7.18
CA PRO A 93 13.54 -1.84 -8.29
C PRO A 93 12.89 -0.54 -8.78
N SER A 94 13.65 0.26 -9.54
CA SER A 94 13.21 1.50 -10.17
C SER A 94 13.10 1.41 -11.70
N ASP A 95 13.14 0.19 -12.24
CA ASP A 95 12.97 -0.11 -13.67
C ASP A 95 11.49 -0.27 -14.06
N GLU A 96 11.21 -0.97 -15.14
CA GLU A 96 9.85 -1.30 -15.60
C GLU A 96 8.99 -2.05 -14.58
N ASN A 97 9.61 -2.71 -13.59
CA ASN A 97 8.96 -3.37 -12.47
C ASN A 97 8.91 -2.49 -11.22
N SER A 98 9.08 -1.18 -11.40
CA SER A 98 9.12 -0.21 -10.32
C SER A 98 7.93 -0.34 -9.38
N LYS A 99 8.21 -0.16 -8.08
CA LYS A 99 7.21 -0.22 -7.02
C LYS A 99 7.45 0.90 -6.01
N THR A 100 7.11 2.12 -6.42
CA THR A 100 6.96 3.24 -5.49
C THR A 100 5.66 3.07 -4.72
N GLU A 101 5.70 3.23 -3.41
CA GLU A 101 4.57 3.03 -2.53
C GLU A 101 4.48 4.10 -1.44
N MET A 102 3.34 4.18 -0.81
CA MET A 102 3.14 4.92 0.43
C MET A 102 2.42 4.04 1.44
N TRP A 103 2.71 4.27 2.72
CA TRP A 103 2.05 3.63 3.85
C TRP A 103 1.37 4.69 4.71
N TYR A 104 0.11 4.42 5.04
CA TYR A 104 -0.60 5.16 6.08
C TYR A 104 -0.86 4.21 7.25
N ILE A 105 -0.41 4.59 8.44
CA ILE A 105 -0.49 3.74 9.63
C ILE A 105 -1.91 3.80 10.20
N LEU A 106 -2.66 2.71 10.11
CA LEU A 106 -4.02 2.59 10.62
C LEU A 106 -4.04 2.18 12.10
N ALA A 107 -3.04 1.39 12.51
CA ALA A 107 -2.82 1.02 13.91
C ALA A 107 -1.36 0.63 14.14
N ALA A 108 -0.86 0.89 15.34
CA ALA A 108 0.46 0.46 15.78
C ALA A 108 0.40 0.04 17.25
N GLU A 109 1.01 -1.09 17.58
CA GLU A 109 1.21 -1.52 18.96
C GLU A 109 2.24 -0.61 19.66
N GLU A 110 2.27 -0.64 20.99
CA GLU A 110 3.27 0.09 21.75
C GLU A 110 4.69 -0.30 21.32
N ASN A 111 5.56 0.70 21.12
CA ASN A 111 6.94 0.54 20.62
C ASN A 111 7.07 -0.06 19.21
N ALA A 112 5.99 -0.12 18.44
CA ALA A 112 6.07 -0.52 17.04
C ALA A 112 6.96 0.45 16.25
N ARG A 113 7.73 -0.11 15.30
CA ARG A 113 8.62 0.67 14.43
C ARG A 113 8.80 -0.02 13.10
N LEU A 114 9.01 0.77 12.08
CA LEU A 114 9.37 0.29 10.75
C LEU A 114 10.86 0.58 10.47
N ILE A 115 11.36 0.01 9.39
CA ILE A 115 12.66 0.33 8.83
C ILE A 115 12.43 1.21 7.59
N ALA A 116 13.08 2.37 7.55
CA ALA A 116 13.12 3.24 6.39
C ALA A 116 14.58 3.68 6.14
N GLY A 117 15.22 3.06 5.15
CA GLY A 117 16.60 3.34 4.74
C GLY A 117 17.65 3.07 5.80
N PHE A 118 18.77 3.74 5.64
CA PHE A 118 19.97 3.60 6.47
C PHE A 118 20.14 4.76 7.45
N LYS A 119 20.83 4.50 8.58
CA LYS A 119 21.21 5.52 9.58
C LYS A 119 22.20 6.53 9.03
N GLU A 120 23.13 6.08 8.19
CA GLU A 120 24.19 6.84 7.53
C GLU A 120 24.34 6.32 6.09
N ASP A 121 25.07 7.05 5.25
CA ASP A 121 25.42 6.59 3.92
C ASP A 121 26.13 5.25 3.99
N MET A 122 25.83 4.35 3.06
CA MET A 122 26.31 2.99 3.01
C MET A 122 26.97 2.71 1.65
N ASP A 123 27.93 1.79 1.60
CA ASP A 123 28.48 1.26 0.36
C ASP A 123 27.91 -0.13 0.02
N LYS A 124 28.01 -0.52 -1.26
CA LYS A 124 27.45 -1.78 -1.77
C LYS A 124 28.09 -3.01 -1.12
N GLU A 125 29.37 -2.95 -0.82
CA GLU A 125 30.10 -4.10 -0.25
C GLU A 125 29.66 -4.34 1.20
N THR A 126 29.53 -3.28 1.98
CA THR A 126 29.01 -3.32 3.36
C THR A 126 27.56 -3.81 3.38
N LEU A 127 26.70 -3.31 2.47
CA LEU A 127 25.31 -3.78 2.37
C LEU A 127 25.26 -5.28 2.07
N LYS A 128 26.02 -5.74 1.08
CA LYS A 128 26.07 -7.15 0.71
C LYS A 128 26.56 -8.02 1.88
N LYS A 129 27.71 -7.70 2.46
CA LYS A 129 28.30 -8.45 3.58
C LYS A 129 27.37 -8.49 4.80
N SER A 130 26.72 -7.36 5.14
CA SER A 130 25.82 -7.30 6.29
C SER A 130 24.53 -8.09 6.09
N ALA A 131 24.01 -8.16 4.86
CA ALA A 131 22.89 -9.01 4.51
C ALA A 131 23.25 -10.50 4.60
N GLU A 132 24.42 -10.91 4.08
CA GLU A 132 24.89 -12.29 4.07
C GLU A 132 25.21 -12.83 5.47
N ASN A 133 25.79 -12.00 6.34
CA ASN A 133 26.19 -12.41 7.69
C ASN A 133 25.14 -12.11 8.79
N GLY A 134 23.96 -11.57 8.41
CA GLY A 134 22.86 -11.30 9.33
C GLY A 134 23.05 -10.09 10.25
N THR A 135 23.96 -9.16 9.92
CA THR A 135 24.21 -7.95 10.73
C THR A 135 23.52 -6.69 10.18
N LEU A 136 22.71 -6.83 9.15
CA LEU A 136 22.09 -5.72 8.41
C LEU A 136 21.33 -4.73 9.31
N GLU A 137 20.62 -5.21 10.34
CA GLU A 137 19.83 -4.36 11.24
C GLU A 137 20.69 -3.31 11.99
N GLN A 138 22.00 -3.50 12.13
CA GLN A 138 22.91 -2.51 12.76
C GLN A 138 22.99 -1.20 11.96
N TYR A 139 22.76 -1.26 10.65
CA TYR A 139 22.83 -0.13 9.72
C TYR A 139 21.46 0.49 9.42
N MET A 140 20.36 -0.22 9.73
CA MET A 140 19.00 0.19 9.39
C MET A 140 18.53 1.34 10.26
N ASN A 141 17.78 2.27 9.65
CA ASN A 141 17.11 3.34 10.36
C ASN A 141 15.72 2.86 10.84
N PHE A 142 15.61 2.66 12.16
CA PHE A 142 14.34 2.27 12.80
C PHE A 142 13.55 3.52 13.18
N VAL A 143 12.33 3.64 12.66
CA VAL A 143 11.44 4.78 12.88
C VAL A 143 10.25 4.33 13.75
N PRO A 144 10.05 4.89 14.95
CA PRO A 144 8.83 4.67 15.73
C PRO A 144 7.61 5.14 14.94
N VAL A 145 6.49 4.43 15.07
CA VAL A 145 5.27 4.75 14.33
C VAL A 145 4.04 4.77 15.24
N HIS A 146 3.07 5.61 14.87
CA HIS A 146 1.78 5.75 15.53
C HIS A 146 0.67 5.76 14.48
N ALA A 147 -0.54 5.43 14.89
CA ALA A 147 -1.70 5.60 14.02
C ALA A 147 -1.81 7.05 13.53
N GLY A 148 -2.04 7.23 12.24
CA GLY A 148 -2.09 8.53 11.57
C GLY A 148 -0.77 8.97 10.90
N ASP A 149 0.35 8.31 11.17
CA ASP A 149 1.61 8.59 10.48
C ASP A 149 1.55 8.11 9.01
N SER A 150 2.29 8.79 8.13
CA SER A 150 2.43 8.39 6.73
C SER A 150 3.89 8.35 6.31
N PHE A 151 4.20 7.39 5.44
CA PHE A 151 5.55 7.18 4.91
C PHE A 151 5.50 7.04 3.40
N PHE A 152 6.33 7.80 2.71
CA PHE A 152 6.57 7.64 1.29
C PHE A 152 7.79 6.76 1.09
N ILE A 153 7.63 5.68 0.32
CA ILE A 153 8.63 4.65 0.07
C ILE A 153 8.93 4.64 -1.44
N PRO A 154 9.84 5.48 -1.92
CA PRO A 154 10.22 5.45 -3.33
C PRO A 154 10.91 4.14 -3.67
N ALA A 155 10.83 3.72 -4.93
CA ALA A 155 11.65 2.64 -5.45
C ALA A 155 13.13 2.89 -5.11
N GLY A 156 13.85 1.84 -4.75
CA GLY A 156 15.24 1.91 -4.25
C GLY A 156 15.39 2.09 -2.74
N LEU A 157 14.39 2.57 -2.02
CA LEU A 157 14.48 2.69 -0.57
C LEU A 157 14.43 1.30 0.09
N VAL A 158 15.47 0.94 0.87
CA VAL A 158 15.45 -0.27 1.70
C VAL A 158 14.51 -0.07 2.88
N HIS A 159 13.56 -0.99 3.08
CA HIS A 159 12.49 -0.81 4.07
C HIS A 159 11.99 -2.13 4.66
N ALA A 160 11.28 -2.05 5.77
CA ALA A 160 10.50 -3.17 6.33
C ALA A 160 9.40 -2.65 7.24
N ILE A 161 8.25 -3.32 7.25
CA ILE A 161 7.18 -3.12 8.22
C ILE A 161 7.49 -3.98 9.45
N GLY A 162 7.51 -3.36 10.61
CA GLY A 162 7.71 -4.04 11.88
C GLY A 162 6.47 -4.75 12.38
N LYS A 163 6.64 -5.53 13.44
CA LYS A 163 5.55 -6.24 14.12
C LYS A 163 4.55 -5.27 14.73
N GLY A 164 3.27 -5.66 14.71
CA GLY A 164 2.19 -4.96 15.40
C GLY A 164 1.62 -3.77 14.67
N ILE A 165 1.95 -3.60 13.38
CA ILE A 165 1.52 -2.47 12.55
C ILE A 165 0.43 -2.92 11.59
N VAL A 166 -0.61 -2.10 11.44
CA VAL A 166 -1.63 -2.25 10.39
C VAL A 166 -1.56 -1.02 9.49
N ILE A 167 -1.43 -1.23 8.19
CA ILE A 167 -1.28 -0.13 7.22
C ILE A 167 -2.29 -0.20 6.09
N LEU A 168 -2.59 0.96 5.53
CA LEU A 168 -3.09 1.14 4.18
C LEU A 168 -1.88 1.39 3.27
N GLU A 169 -1.67 0.51 2.29
CA GLU A 169 -0.62 0.63 1.28
C GLU A 169 -1.21 1.01 -0.07
N ILE A 170 -0.70 2.09 -0.65
CA ILE A 170 -0.97 2.51 -2.03
C ILE A 170 0.33 2.41 -2.80
N GLN A 171 0.36 1.63 -3.87
CA GLN A 171 1.58 1.37 -4.63
C GLN A 171 1.32 1.31 -6.15
N GLN A 172 2.40 1.45 -6.93
CA GLN A 172 2.37 1.05 -8.34
C GLN A 172 1.96 -0.42 -8.47
N ASN A 173 1.34 -0.79 -9.58
CA ASN A 173 0.83 -2.13 -9.83
C ASN A 173 1.94 -3.15 -10.12
N SER A 174 2.81 -3.38 -9.16
CA SER A 174 3.93 -4.33 -9.19
C SER A 174 3.96 -5.15 -7.91
N ASP A 175 4.36 -6.44 -7.98
CA ASP A 175 4.62 -7.29 -6.80
C ASP A 175 6.11 -7.69 -6.70
N THR A 176 6.98 -6.97 -7.44
CA THR A 176 8.42 -7.25 -7.44
C THR A 176 9.08 -6.80 -6.14
N THR A 177 9.69 -7.75 -5.44
CA THR A 177 10.33 -7.52 -4.15
C THR A 177 11.67 -8.24 -4.09
N TYR A 178 12.75 -7.50 -3.81
CA TYR A 178 14.07 -8.07 -3.55
C TYR A 178 14.36 -8.08 -2.05
N ARG A 179 14.36 -9.29 -1.44
CA ARG A 179 14.63 -9.47 0.00
C ARG A 179 16.13 -9.43 0.27
N LEU A 180 16.52 -8.58 1.20
CA LEU A 180 17.87 -8.49 1.74
C LEU A 180 18.04 -9.40 2.96
N TYR A 181 17.01 -9.46 3.84
CA TYR A 181 17.07 -10.23 5.07
C TYR A 181 15.67 -10.67 5.51
N ASP A 182 15.52 -11.92 5.89
CA ASP A 182 14.23 -12.49 6.29
C ASP A 182 14.27 -13.21 7.66
N TYR A 183 15.17 -12.80 8.54
CA TYR A 183 15.23 -13.32 9.91
C TYR A 183 15.38 -14.85 9.99
N ASN A 184 16.07 -15.45 9.02
CA ASN A 184 16.28 -16.90 8.89
C ASN A 184 14.97 -17.73 8.78
N ARG A 185 13.88 -17.16 8.25
CA ARG A 185 12.59 -17.85 8.04
C ARG A 185 12.54 -18.73 6.79
N GLY A 186 13.63 -18.86 6.06
CA GLY A 186 13.80 -19.79 4.93
C GLY A 186 13.21 -19.30 3.59
N ARG A 187 12.69 -18.07 3.49
CA ARG A 187 12.30 -17.51 2.19
C ARG A 187 13.53 -17.11 1.38
N GLU A 188 13.39 -17.12 0.06
CA GLU A 188 14.45 -16.73 -0.86
C GLU A 188 14.93 -15.30 -0.61
N ILE A 189 16.24 -15.09 -0.63
CA ILE A 189 16.93 -13.81 -0.47
C ILE A 189 17.56 -13.43 -1.81
N HIS A 190 17.48 -12.15 -2.17
CA HIS A 190 17.87 -11.61 -3.47
C HIS A 190 18.99 -10.56 -3.33
N VAL A 191 20.05 -10.86 -2.58
CA VAL A 191 21.08 -9.87 -2.17
C VAL A 191 21.64 -9.10 -3.35
N GLU A 192 22.08 -9.78 -4.41
CA GLU A 192 22.69 -9.12 -5.58
C GLU A 192 21.74 -8.13 -6.27
N LYS A 193 20.47 -8.55 -6.49
CA LYS A 193 19.45 -7.69 -7.11
C LYS A 193 19.11 -6.51 -6.21
N ALA A 194 18.99 -6.75 -4.91
CA ALA A 194 18.68 -5.71 -3.93
C ALA A 194 19.82 -4.68 -3.84
N VAL A 195 21.09 -5.12 -3.76
CA VAL A 195 22.26 -4.23 -3.75
C VAL A 195 22.37 -3.42 -5.05
N ALA A 196 21.97 -4.00 -6.19
CA ALA A 196 22.01 -3.32 -7.48
C ALA A 196 21.06 -2.11 -7.55
N CYS A 197 19.87 -2.19 -6.92
CA CYS A 197 18.83 -1.16 -6.99
C CYS A 197 18.66 -0.32 -5.72
N ALA A 198 19.33 -0.66 -4.61
CA ALA A 198 19.20 0.07 -3.34
C ALA A 198 19.76 1.50 -3.42
N ASP A 199 18.98 2.48 -2.93
CA ASP A 199 19.49 3.79 -2.56
C ASP A 199 20.32 3.65 -1.27
N LEU A 200 21.61 3.94 -1.36
CA LEU A 200 22.57 3.75 -0.29
C LEU A 200 22.76 5.00 0.56
N SER A 201 22.04 6.06 0.29
CA SER A 201 22.10 7.29 1.04
C SER A 201 21.43 7.16 2.42
N LYS A 202 21.89 7.98 3.36
CA LYS A 202 21.21 8.17 4.65
C LYS A 202 19.74 8.56 4.43
N TYR A 203 18.84 7.89 5.14
CA TYR A 203 17.43 8.17 5.05
C TYR A 203 17.09 9.63 5.37
N LYS A 204 16.27 10.22 4.52
CA LYS A 204 15.66 11.53 4.73
C LYS A 204 14.15 11.42 4.51
N PRO A 205 13.32 11.78 5.50
CA PRO A 205 11.87 11.68 5.34
C PRO A 205 11.38 12.66 4.27
N HIS A 206 10.45 12.21 3.46
CA HIS A 206 9.71 13.08 2.54
C HIS A 206 8.66 13.87 3.33
N MET A 207 8.59 15.17 3.06
CA MET A 207 7.62 16.06 3.70
C MET A 207 6.59 16.53 2.68
N PHE A 208 5.31 16.38 3.02
CA PHE A 208 4.20 16.79 2.17
C PHE A 208 3.38 17.90 2.86
N PRO A 209 2.61 18.71 2.10
CA PRO A 209 1.70 19.69 2.68
C PRO A 209 0.66 19.06 3.59
N LYS A 210 0.07 19.85 4.48
CA LYS A 210 -1.00 19.39 5.38
C LYS A 210 -2.09 18.64 4.60
N ASN A 211 -2.54 17.52 5.12
CA ASN A 211 -3.52 16.61 4.52
C ASN A 211 -3.08 15.88 3.24
N CYS A 212 -1.92 16.17 2.67
CA CYS A 212 -1.31 15.34 1.64
C CYS A 212 -0.43 14.29 2.32
N LEU A 213 -0.80 13.03 2.19
CA LEU A 213 -0.06 11.90 2.79
C LEU A 213 1.11 11.48 1.92
N ALA A 214 0.96 11.57 0.59
CA ALA A 214 2.00 11.35 -0.40
C ALA A 214 1.60 11.97 -1.75
N ALA A 215 2.59 12.39 -2.53
CA ALA A 215 2.39 12.82 -3.91
C ALA A 215 3.62 12.48 -4.76
N CYS A 216 3.41 11.81 -5.89
CA CYS A 216 4.43 11.50 -6.88
C CYS A 216 3.80 11.51 -8.29
N GLU A 217 4.56 11.12 -9.29
CA GLU A 217 4.06 11.02 -10.68
C GLU A 217 3.01 9.92 -10.87
N PHE A 218 2.95 8.92 -9.97
CA PHE A 218 2.08 7.75 -10.09
C PHE A 218 0.76 7.89 -9.35
N PHE A 219 0.75 8.63 -8.23
CA PHE A 219 -0.43 8.83 -7.39
C PHE A 219 -0.28 10.02 -6.44
N LYS A 220 -1.42 10.54 -6.00
CA LYS A 220 -1.52 11.50 -4.91
C LYS A 220 -2.51 10.98 -3.88
N VAL A 221 -2.12 11.01 -2.61
CA VAL A 221 -2.93 10.49 -1.50
C VAL A 221 -3.18 11.58 -0.49
N TYR A 222 -4.43 11.73 -0.12
CA TYR A 222 -4.88 12.79 0.80
C TYR A 222 -5.72 12.20 1.93
N LYS A 223 -5.62 12.81 3.10
CA LYS A 223 -6.58 12.62 4.19
C LYS A 223 -7.61 13.75 4.20
N GLY A 224 -8.87 13.42 4.43
CA GLY A 224 -9.95 14.40 4.47
C GLY A 224 -11.12 13.92 5.33
N ASN A 225 -12.09 14.81 5.48
CA ASN A 225 -13.36 14.51 6.13
C ASN A 225 -14.51 14.75 5.14
N ALA A 226 -15.55 13.94 5.22
CA ALA A 226 -16.81 14.26 4.57
C ALA A 226 -17.47 15.47 5.27
N PRO A 227 -18.22 16.35 4.55
CA PRO A 227 -18.50 16.27 3.12
C PRO A 227 -17.40 16.91 2.24
N LEU A 228 -17.18 16.33 1.07
CA LEU A 228 -16.35 16.90 0.00
C LEU A 228 -16.84 16.43 -1.37
N SER A 229 -16.28 16.96 -2.46
CA SER A 229 -16.58 16.49 -3.82
C SER A 229 -15.30 16.16 -4.54
N LEU A 230 -15.30 15.02 -5.24
CA LEU A 230 -14.19 14.56 -6.09
C LEU A 230 -14.62 14.55 -7.56
N SER A 231 -13.67 14.80 -8.46
CA SER A 231 -13.89 14.77 -9.90
C SER A 231 -12.80 13.97 -10.60
N GLY A 232 -13.14 13.23 -11.64
CA GLY A 232 -12.25 12.32 -12.31
C GLY A 232 -12.10 11.00 -11.55
N PHE A 233 -11.09 10.21 -11.94
CA PHE A 233 -10.78 8.97 -11.24
C PHE A 233 -10.32 9.24 -9.80
N ALA A 234 -10.92 8.50 -8.85
CA ALA A 234 -10.45 8.49 -7.48
C ALA A 234 -10.76 7.16 -6.79
N ILE A 235 -10.00 6.86 -5.74
CA ILE A 235 -10.29 5.78 -4.80
C ILE A 235 -10.55 6.42 -3.45
N VAL A 236 -11.64 6.02 -2.79
CA VAL A 236 -12.00 6.49 -1.45
C VAL A 236 -11.94 5.31 -0.49
N PHE A 237 -11.17 5.44 0.58
CA PHE A 237 -11.10 4.53 1.71
C PHE A 237 -11.85 5.17 2.89
N ALA A 238 -12.84 4.48 3.45
CA ALA A 238 -13.51 4.90 4.68
C ALA A 238 -12.66 4.49 5.89
N GLU A 239 -11.94 5.45 6.47
CA GLU A 239 -11.07 5.23 7.63
C GLU A 239 -11.88 5.05 8.91
N SER A 240 -12.96 5.82 9.05
CA SER A 240 -13.88 5.76 10.18
C SER A 240 -15.30 6.10 9.76
N GLY A 241 -16.25 5.86 10.63
CA GLY A 241 -17.66 6.23 10.42
C GLY A 241 -18.30 5.54 9.24
N LYS A 242 -19.34 6.17 8.68
CA LYS A 242 -20.07 5.74 7.51
C LYS A 242 -19.97 6.81 6.42
N VAL A 243 -19.49 6.42 5.25
CA VAL A 243 -19.23 7.31 4.12
C VAL A 243 -20.12 6.94 2.96
N TYR A 244 -20.74 7.95 2.32
CA TYR A 244 -21.54 7.82 1.11
C TYR A 244 -20.75 8.43 -0.04
N VAL A 245 -20.44 7.63 -1.06
CA VAL A 245 -19.76 8.06 -2.29
C VAL A 245 -20.79 8.01 -3.42
N GLY A 246 -21.43 9.15 -3.72
CA GLY A 246 -22.69 9.16 -4.49
C GLY A 246 -23.74 8.28 -3.79
N ASP A 247 -24.25 7.26 -4.52
CA ASP A 247 -25.24 6.31 -3.98
C ASP A 247 -24.58 5.09 -3.27
N VAL A 248 -23.25 4.99 -3.24
CA VAL A 248 -22.53 3.83 -2.68
C VAL A 248 -22.15 4.11 -1.24
N VAL A 249 -22.51 3.19 -0.34
CA VAL A 249 -22.14 3.26 1.08
C VAL A 249 -20.84 2.53 1.31
N ALA A 250 -19.89 3.16 1.99
CA ALA A 250 -18.68 2.56 2.52
C ALA A 250 -18.69 2.58 4.05
N GLU A 251 -18.56 1.42 4.65
CA GLU A 251 -18.31 1.24 6.08
C GLU A 251 -16.82 1.30 6.36
N LYS A 252 -16.42 1.47 7.62
CA LYS A 252 -15.02 1.49 8.04
C LYS A 252 -14.22 0.32 7.45
N GLY A 253 -13.12 0.62 6.77
CA GLY A 253 -12.24 -0.36 6.15
C GLY A 253 -12.61 -0.71 4.70
N GLU A 254 -13.67 -0.13 4.15
CA GLU A 254 -14.09 -0.39 2.79
C GLU A 254 -13.58 0.66 1.80
N PHE A 255 -13.50 0.26 0.53
CA PHE A 255 -13.03 1.08 -0.57
C PHE A 255 -14.11 1.26 -1.62
N VAL A 256 -14.14 2.44 -2.22
CA VAL A 256 -15.00 2.76 -3.36
C VAL A 256 -14.16 3.38 -4.46
N ILE A 257 -14.29 2.85 -5.68
CA ILE A 257 -13.74 3.49 -6.88
C ILE A 257 -14.78 4.49 -7.41
N ILE A 258 -14.33 5.71 -7.64
CA ILE A 258 -15.04 6.73 -8.42
C ILE A 258 -14.47 6.67 -9.84
N PRO A 259 -15.19 6.17 -10.84
CA PRO A 259 -14.72 6.21 -12.21
C PRO A 259 -14.76 7.64 -12.77
N ALA A 260 -13.82 7.97 -13.66
CA ALA A 260 -13.73 9.30 -14.27
C ALA A 260 -15.04 9.71 -14.96
N SER A 261 -15.76 8.75 -15.55
CA SER A 261 -17.05 8.96 -16.21
C SER A 261 -18.20 9.30 -15.25
N ALA A 262 -18.01 9.14 -13.93
CA ALA A 262 -19.00 9.59 -12.94
C ALA A 262 -19.05 11.13 -12.84
N GLY A 263 -18.01 11.81 -13.32
CA GLY A 263 -17.89 13.25 -13.23
C GLY A 263 -17.70 13.71 -11.78
N LYS A 264 -18.37 14.82 -11.40
CA LYS A 264 -18.34 15.30 -10.02
C LYS A 264 -19.17 14.38 -9.14
N THR A 265 -18.52 13.78 -8.14
CA THR A 265 -19.14 12.85 -7.18
C THR A 265 -19.02 13.43 -5.78
N ASP A 266 -20.14 13.55 -5.08
CA ASP A 266 -20.19 14.01 -3.71
C ASP A 266 -19.86 12.84 -2.77
N VAL A 267 -19.00 13.12 -1.80
CA VAL A 267 -18.66 12.23 -0.70
C VAL A 267 -19.22 12.86 0.58
N SER A 268 -20.14 12.16 1.24
CA SER A 268 -20.85 12.64 2.42
C SER A 268 -20.84 11.62 3.56
N GLY A 269 -21.38 11.96 4.71
CA GLY A 269 -21.36 11.12 5.92
C GLY A 269 -20.62 11.80 7.07
N ASP A 270 -20.29 11.02 8.09
CA ASP A 270 -19.62 11.48 9.32
C ASP A 270 -18.18 10.93 9.47
N GLY A 271 -17.68 10.24 8.45
CA GLY A 271 -16.40 9.54 8.48
C GLY A 271 -15.21 10.36 8.05
N GLU A 272 -14.04 9.98 8.57
CA GLU A 272 -12.74 10.34 8.00
C GLU A 272 -12.44 9.44 6.80
N ILE A 273 -11.79 9.99 5.80
CA ILE A 273 -11.43 9.28 4.59
C ILE A 273 -9.96 9.48 4.22
N VAL A 274 -9.41 8.48 3.57
CA VAL A 274 -8.21 8.64 2.73
C VAL A 274 -8.65 8.48 1.28
N TYR A 275 -8.23 9.40 0.41
CA TYR A 275 -8.57 9.31 -1.00
C TYR A 275 -7.33 9.44 -1.88
N VAL A 276 -7.37 8.71 -3.00
CA VAL A 276 -6.27 8.60 -3.98
C VAL A 276 -6.73 9.16 -5.30
N THR A 277 -5.88 9.95 -5.95
CA THR A 277 -6.03 10.40 -7.34
C THR A 277 -4.74 10.12 -8.12
N LEU A 278 -4.77 10.20 -9.43
CA LEU A 278 -3.59 10.10 -10.28
C LEU A 278 -3.07 11.47 -10.69
#